data_bad687a1a037e51ce9035a2c0c6550c3
#
_entry.id   bad687a1a037e51ce9035a2c0c6550c3
#
_cell.length_a   1.000
_cell.length_b   1.000
_cell.length_c   1.000
_cell.angle_alpha   90.00
_cell.angle_beta   90.00
_cell.angle_gamma   90.00
#
_symmetry.space_group_name_H-M   'P 1'
#
loop_
_entity.id
_entity.type
_entity.pdbx_description
1 polymer ?
#
loop_
_entity_poly.entity_id
_entity_poly.type
_entity_poly.pdbx_seq_one_letter_code
_entity_poly.pdbx_strand_id
1 'polypeptide(L)'
;MIRHLIYSSQKRAIWFSLLVFVGLLFTLGCEANANIEDSSTVIPTVQSSAANVTVTSTLVPSPTVNRTSSCIPDGEFNSDTDYFPDKANVNYANGFSLEYHNSFKILTINATDSTADQSFVLVQCGAPIPDTIFPTITIPIESVFLSSTTQYPSFIELGSVAKIKGIGQAAFISSKEIIDHVKTNEVVEFAANFEVGTEVVIESNPDVLMSNGFSDPAYTKLAQLNIPVINWMDWQETSALGRAEWMLVTSSLLNQELTSRVFINTIAKNYEEITEIAAQARSDVVALAGSAFQGTFYAPGGASYVANLLKDANIEYVWSQTPDTGSLYLDLESVIAEGVTADIWINAPTQWTTIEEGLSEDPRYGELESVKQSNVWTHTLLVNEQGADDYFERAASRPDLLLADLVKIAHPDLMNEHKFEWYQQLPNK
;
A
#
# COMPACT_ATOMS: atom_id res chain seq x y z
N MET A 1 35.44 19.07 15.85
CA MET A 1 35.98 19.72 14.66
C MET A 1 34.93 19.68 13.58
N ILE A 2 33.93 20.54 13.67
CA ILE A 2 33.58 21.72 12.89
C ILE A 2 33.57 21.46 11.39
N ARG A 3 32.36 21.51 10.80
CA ARG A 3 32.02 22.47 9.74
C ARG A 3 30.51 22.52 9.52
N HIS A 4 29.94 23.67 9.86
CA HIS A 4 28.66 24.19 9.42
C HIS A 4 28.62 24.34 7.89
N LEU A 5 27.46 24.08 7.28
CA LEU A 5 27.07 24.81 6.08
C LEU A 5 25.58 25.13 6.15
N ILE A 6 25.34 26.39 6.31
CA ILE A 6 24.12 27.17 6.23
C ILE A 6 23.63 27.13 4.78
N TYR A 7 22.38 26.81 4.54
CA TYR A 7 21.73 27.11 3.26
C TYR A 7 20.63 28.15 3.46
N SER A 8 20.92 29.33 2.98
CA SER A 8 20.06 30.49 3.03
C SER A 8 18.98 30.43 1.95
N SER A 9 17.80 30.86 2.36
CA SER A 9 16.66 31.20 1.51
C SER A 9 16.98 32.25 0.45
N GLN A 10 16.52 32.06 -0.79
CA GLN A 10 16.20 33.17 -1.68
C GLN A 10 14.88 32.95 -2.40
N LYS A 11 13.88 33.69 -1.96
CA LYS A 11 12.68 34.04 -2.73
C LYS A 11 13.08 34.92 -3.90
N ARG A 12 12.65 34.61 -5.12
CA ARG A 12 12.41 35.62 -6.17
C ARG A 12 11.19 35.24 -6.99
N ALA A 13 10.16 36.01 -6.79
CA ALA A 13 9.04 36.20 -7.71
C ALA A 13 9.50 37.01 -8.94
N ILE A 14 8.63 37.06 -9.98
CA ILE A 14 8.58 38.03 -11.11
C ILE A 14 8.58 37.24 -12.44
N TRP A 15 7.70 37.43 -13.41
CA TRP A 15 6.72 38.40 -13.82
C TRP A 15 5.98 37.82 -15.05
N PHE A 16 4.76 38.27 -15.24
CA PHE A 16 3.91 38.18 -16.43
C PHE A 16 4.58 38.58 -17.72
N SER A 17 4.23 37.91 -18.84
CA SER A 17 4.05 38.59 -20.14
C SER A 17 3.06 37.79 -21.01
N LEU A 18 1.93 38.40 -21.18
CA LEU A 18 0.87 38.18 -22.15
C LEU A 18 1.37 38.58 -23.54
N LEU A 19 1.18 37.75 -24.56
CA LEU A 19 1.13 38.23 -25.96
C LEU A 19 0.08 37.45 -26.74
N VAL A 20 -0.99 38.20 -26.99
CA VAL A 20 -2.07 37.95 -27.95
C VAL A 20 -1.51 38.10 -29.36
N PHE A 21 -1.84 37.15 -30.25
CA PHE A 21 -1.86 37.42 -31.67
C PHE A 21 -3.12 36.83 -32.33
N VAL A 22 -3.88 37.76 -32.96
CA VAL A 22 -5.14 37.61 -33.66
C VAL A 22 -4.86 37.38 -35.15
N GLY A 23 -5.64 36.45 -35.75
CA GLY A 23 -6.23 36.66 -37.09
C GLY A 23 -5.47 36.09 -38.27
N LEU A 24 -6.08 35.28 -39.08
CA LEU A 24 -6.87 35.63 -40.28
C LEU A 24 -7.38 34.37 -40.99
N LEU A 25 -8.66 34.42 -41.29
CA LEU A 25 -9.38 33.55 -42.23
C LEU A 25 -8.85 33.66 -43.67
N PHE A 26 -8.82 32.53 -44.39
CA PHE A 26 -9.11 32.51 -45.83
C PHE A 26 -9.88 31.24 -46.18
N THR A 27 -11.10 31.46 -46.62
CA THR A 27 -11.97 30.57 -47.38
C THR A 27 -11.55 30.59 -48.85
N LEU A 28 -11.57 29.45 -49.50
CA LEU A 28 -11.98 29.36 -50.93
C LEU A 28 -12.21 27.89 -51.30
N GLY A 29 -13.42 27.59 -51.70
CA GLY A 29 -13.85 26.32 -52.24
C GLY A 29 -13.50 26.15 -53.71
N CYS A 30 -13.58 24.91 -54.14
CA CYS A 30 -13.92 24.56 -55.55
C CYS A 30 -14.46 23.13 -55.58
N GLU A 31 -15.73 23.04 -56.00
CA GLU A 31 -16.37 21.81 -56.44
C GLU A 31 -15.79 21.38 -57.80
N ALA A 32 -15.61 20.08 -57.98
CA ALA A 32 -15.52 19.49 -59.32
C ALA A 32 -16.24 18.14 -59.35
N ASN A 33 -17.40 18.14 -60.01
CA ASN A 33 -18.10 16.95 -60.45
C ASN A 33 -17.31 16.27 -61.58
N ALA A 34 -17.17 14.95 -61.51
CA ALA A 34 -16.80 14.14 -62.68
C ALA A 34 -17.65 12.88 -62.72
N ASN A 35 -18.38 12.74 -63.85
CA ASN A 35 -19.22 11.60 -64.20
C ASN A 35 -18.41 10.31 -64.34
N ILE A 36 -18.98 9.21 -63.88
CA ILE A 36 -18.50 7.86 -64.14
C ILE A 36 -19.28 7.22 -65.22
N GLU A 37 -18.62 6.88 -66.32
CA GLU A 37 -19.15 6.02 -67.37
C GLU A 37 -19.09 4.55 -66.98
N ASP A 38 -20.18 3.86 -67.17
CA ASP A 38 -20.46 2.47 -67.02
C ASP A 38 -19.64 1.62 -68.01
N SER A 39 -18.79 0.72 -67.58
CA SER A 39 -18.12 -0.25 -68.46
C SER A 39 -18.32 -1.65 -67.91
N SER A 40 -19.30 -2.36 -68.39
CA SER A 40 -19.60 -3.76 -68.07
C SER A 40 -18.53 -4.67 -68.65
N THR A 41 -17.71 -5.28 -67.69
CA THR A 41 -16.83 -6.38 -68.05
C THR A 41 -17.36 -7.66 -67.44
N VAL A 42 -17.71 -8.61 -68.32
CA VAL A 42 -18.17 -9.96 -67.99
C VAL A 42 -16.98 -10.77 -67.43
N ILE A 43 -17.08 -11.21 -66.17
CA ILE A 43 -16.10 -12.13 -65.56
C ILE A 43 -16.70 -13.55 -65.56
N PRO A 44 -15.95 -14.57 -66.01
CA PRO A 44 -16.44 -15.94 -66.03
C PRO A 44 -16.54 -16.51 -64.61
N THR A 45 -17.66 -17.14 -64.33
CA THR A 45 -17.96 -17.84 -63.08
C THR A 45 -17.09 -19.08 -62.95
N VAL A 46 -16.11 -19.04 -62.03
CA VAL A 46 -15.43 -20.24 -61.56
C VAL A 46 -16.21 -20.84 -60.39
N GLN A 47 -16.82 -21.98 -60.58
CA GLN A 47 -17.42 -22.76 -59.51
C GLN A 47 -16.32 -23.26 -58.59
N SER A 48 -16.14 -22.60 -57.46
CA SER A 48 -15.36 -23.09 -56.36
C SER A 48 -16.19 -24.07 -55.52
N SER A 49 -15.81 -25.33 -55.57
CA SER A 49 -16.31 -26.37 -54.67
C SER A 49 -15.84 -26.03 -53.26
N ALA A 50 -16.69 -25.38 -52.48
CA ALA A 50 -16.42 -25.17 -51.05
C ALA A 50 -16.55 -26.52 -50.32
N ALA A 51 -15.43 -27.14 -49.98
CA ALA A 51 -15.41 -28.16 -48.93
C ALA A 51 -15.82 -27.52 -47.63
N ASN A 52 -16.98 -27.87 -47.10
CA ASN A 52 -17.39 -27.50 -45.74
C ASN A 52 -16.39 -28.14 -44.75
N VAL A 53 -15.37 -27.40 -44.37
CA VAL A 53 -14.60 -27.75 -43.16
C VAL A 53 -15.46 -27.34 -41.98
N THR A 54 -16.15 -28.28 -41.39
CA THR A 54 -16.81 -28.11 -40.09
C THR A 54 -15.70 -27.94 -39.07
N VAL A 55 -15.32 -26.71 -38.77
CA VAL A 55 -14.49 -26.41 -37.61
C VAL A 55 -15.35 -26.74 -36.40
N THR A 56 -15.18 -27.93 -35.85
CA THR A 56 -15.73 -28.27 -34.55
C THR A 56 -14.97 -27.40 -33.53
N SER A 57 -15.54 -26.26 -33.17
CA SER A 57 -15.06 -25.45 -32.06
C SER A 57 -15.21 -26.34 -30.82
N THR A 58 -14.13 -26.97 -30.39
CA THR A 58 -14.07 -27.56 -29.06
C THR A 58 -14.15 -26.40 -28.08
N LEU A 59 -15.30 -26.24 -27.45
CA LEU A 59 -15.48 -25.29 -26.37
C LEU A 59 -14.43 -25.63 -25.29
N VAL A 60 -13.39 -24.81 -25.18
CA VAL A 60 -12.47 -24.87 -24.05
C VAL A 60 -13.29 -24.52 -22.82
N PRO A 61 -13.40 -25.38 -21.80
CA PRO A 61 -14.18 -25.08 -20.60
C PRO A 61 -13.68 -23.79 -19.95
N SER A 62 -14.56 -22.90 -19.54
CA SER A 62 -14.19 -21.72 -18.78
C SER A 62 -13.47 -22.16 -17.48
N PRO A 63 -12.40 -21.49 -17.07
CA PRO A 63 -11.72 -21.79 -15.83
C PRO A 63 -12.68 -21.62 -14.63
N THR A 64 -12.57 -22.47 -13.64
CA THR A 64 -13.33 -22.43 -12.39
C THR A 64 -12.59 -21.76 -11.25
N VAL A 65 -11.28 -21.49 -11.45
CA VAL A 65 -10.37 -20.80 -10.53
C VAL A 65 -9.39 -19.94 -11.35
N ASN A 66 -8.85 -18.91 -10.72
CA ASN A 66 -7.82 -18.08 -11.35
C ASN A 66 -6.54 -18.88 -11.59
N ARG A 67 -5.82 -18.56 -12.66
CA ARG A 67 -4.54 -19.20 -13.02
C ARG A 67 -3.39 -18.57 -12.22
N THR A 68 -2.96 -19.23 -11.16
CA THR A 68 -1.91 -18.72 -10.25
C THR A 68 -0.49 -19.08 -10.66
N SER A 69 -0.31 -20.05 -11.56
CA SER A 69 1.03 -20.57 -11.94
C SER A 69 1.14 -21.02 -13.39
N SER A 70 0.12 -20.76 -14.20
CA SER A 70 0.12 -21.18 -15.62
C SER A 70 -0.48 -20.12 -16.51
N CYS A 71 0.02 -20.03 -17.73
CA CYS A 71 -0.54 -19.18 -18.78
C CYS A 71 -1.71 -19.87 -19.50
N ILE A 72 -2.43 -19.09 -20.31
CA ILE A 72 -3.33 -19.64 -21.32
C ILE A 72 -2.45 -20.34 -22.36
N PRO A 73 -2.69 -21.63 -22.71
CA PRO A 73 -1.89 -22.33 -23.69
C PRO A 73 -1.96 -21.66 -25.07
N ASP A 74 -0.90 -21.82 -25.85
CA ASP A 74 -0.86 -21.28 -27.23
C ASP A 74 -2.04 -21.78 -28.07
N GLY A 75 -2.74 -20.84 -28.69
CA GLY A 75 -3.90 -21.12 -29.53
C GLY A 75 -5.21 -21.41 -28.78
N GLU A 76 -5.23 -21.38 -27.46
CA GLU A 76 -6.42 -21.63 -26.63
C GLU A 76 -7.07 -20.36 -26.09
N PHE A 77 -6.52 -19.17 -26.40
CA PHE A 77 -7.15 -17.92 -26.01
C PHE A 77 -8.53 -17.73 -26.67
N ASN A 78 -9.51 -17.36 -25.84
CA ASN A 78 -10.85 -17.02 -26.30
C ASN A 78 -11.30 -15.72 -25.62
N SER A 79 -11.61 -14.68 -26.39
CA SER A 79 -12.03 -13.36 -25.89
C SER A 79 -13.31 -13.39 -25.05
N ASP A 80 -14.17 -14.39 -25.26
CA ASP A 80 -15.44 -14.54 -24.54
C ASP A 80 -15.32 -15.30 -23.23
N THR A 81 -14.14 -15.86 -22.91
CA THR A 81 -13.87 -16.59 -21.70
C THR A 81 -13.45 -15.63 -20.58
N ASP A 82 -14.14 -15.70 -19.43
CA ASP A 82 -13.68 -15.04 -18.20
C ASP A 82 -12.55 -15.87 -17.57
N TYR A 83 -11.33 -15.32 -17.58
CA TYR A 83 -10.14 -15.96 -17.01
C TYR A 83 -9.95 -15.66 -15.52
N PHE A 84 -10.83 -14.85 -14.92
CA PHE A 84 -10.77 -14.44 -13.50
C PHE A 84 -12.09 -14.75 -12.79
N PRO A 85 -12.47 -16.05 -12.64
CA PRO A 85 -13.70 -16.41 -11.93
C PRO A 85 -13.66 -16.02 -10.44
N ASP A 86 -12.47 -16.02 -9.81
CA ASP A 86 -12.26 -15.60 -8.43
C ASP A 86 -11.95 -14.09 -8.38
N LYS A 87 -13.00 -13.28 -8.34
CA LYS A 87 -12.86 -11.81 -8.22
C LYS A 87 -12.88 -11.38 -6.76
N ALA A 88 -12.22 -10.27 -6.47
CA ALA A 88 -12.30 -9.58 -5.19
C ALA A 88 -12.86 -8.17 -5.37
N ASN A 89 -13.68 -7.74 -4.42
CA ASN A 89 -14.13 -6.36 -4.32
C ASN A 89 -13.29 -5.64 -3.28
N VAL A 90 -12.99 -4.38 -3.52
CA VAL A 90 -12.39 -3.47 -2.53
C VAL A 90 -13.51 -2.90 -1.69
N ASN A 91 -13.49 -3.14 -0.36
CA ASN A 91 -14.59 -2.81 0.54
C ASN A 91 -14.21 -1.75 1.59
N TYR A 92 -12.95 -1.69 1.96
CA TYR A 92 -12.44 -0.87 3.08
C TYR A 92 -11.42 0.18 2.64
N ALA A 93 -10.58 -0.15 1.65
CA ALA A 93 -9.56 0.73 1.14
C ALA A 93 -10.13 1.79 0.21
N ASN A 94 -9.54 2.99 0.25
CA ASN A 94 -9.87 4.09 -0.65
C ASN A 94 -8.71 4.42 -1.61
N GLY A 95 -7.52 3.93 -1.33
CA GLY A 95 -6.30 4.25 -2.06
C GLY A 95 -6.14 3.51 -3.38
N PHE A 96 -6.99 2.52 -3.70
CA PHE A 96 -6.94 1.81 -4.97
C PHE A 96 -8.29 1.24 -5.40
N SER A 97 -8.38 0.85 -6.67
CA SER A 97 -9.52 0.12 -7.23
C SER A 97 -9.08 -0.98 -8.18
N LEU A 98 -9.93 -2.01 -8.35
CA LEU A 98 -9.74 -3.13 -9.26
C LEU A 98 -10.97 -3.30 -10.16
N GLU A 99 -10.74 -3.32 -11.47
CA GLU A 99 -11.76 -3.61 -12.47
C GLU A 99 -11.38 -4.89 -13.22
N TYR A 100 -12.33 -5.80 -13.41
CA TYR A 100 -12.10 -7.09 -14.07
C TYR A 100 -12.73 -7.13 -15.45
N HIS A 101 -11.91 -7.52 -16.42
CA HIS A 101 -12.32 -7.88 -17.78
C HIS A 101 -12.04 -9.37 -18.01
N ASN A 102 -12.47 -9.92 -19.14
CA ASN A 102 -12.33 -11.35 -19.41
C ASN A 102 -10.89 -11.87 -19.30
N SER A 103 -9.91 -11.12 -19.84
CA SER A 103 -8.51 -11.57 -19.91
C SER A 103 -7.49 -10.60 -19.29
N PHE A 104 -7.96 -9.51 -18.70
CA PHE A 104 -7.12 -8.54 -18.00
C PHE A 104 -7.87 -7.87 -16.86
N LYS A 105 -7.13 -7.23 -15.96
CA LYS A 105 -7.67 -6.39 -14.90
C LYS A 105 -7.11 -4.98 -15.06
N ILE A 106 -7.81 -3.98 -14.58
CA ILE A 106 -7.28 -2.63 -14.43
C ILE A 106 -7.11 -2.38 -12.93
N LEU A 107 -5.85 -2.18 -12.52
CA LEU A 107 -5.50 -1.70 -11.19
C LEU A 107 -5.28 -0.21 -11.27
N THR A 108 -6.03 0.57 -10.50
CA THR A 108 -5.81 2.00 -10.35
C THR A 108 -5.43 2.32 -8.91
N ILE A 109 -4.27 2.97 -8.72
CA ILE A 109 -3.88 3.59 -7.46
C ILE A 109 -4.40 5.02 -7.50
N ASN A 110 -5.26 5.37 -6.56
CA ASN A 110 -5.98 6.64 -6.58
C ASN A 110 -5.07 7.82 -6.25
N ALA A 111 -5.39 8.96 -6.84
CA ALA A 111 -4.69 10.23 -6.58
C ALA A 111 -4.74 10.62 -5.11
N THR A 112 -3.70 11.33 -4.70
CA THR A 112 -3.63 12.02 -3.41
C THR A 112 -3.33 13.49 -3.67
N ASP A 113 -3.23 14.31 -2.64
CA ASP A 113 -2.85 15.72 -2.77
C ASP A 113 -1.48 15.91 -3.45
N SER A 114 -0.62 14.90 -3.41
CA SER A 114 0.75 14.94 -3.94
C SER A 114 0.99 14.07 -5.16
N THR A 115 0.05 13.21 -5.56
CA THR A 115 0.20 12.27 -6.68
C THR A 115 -1.04 12.27 -7.58
N ALA A 116 -0.86 11.97 -8.86
CA ALA A 116 -1.95 11.68 -9.78
C ALA A 116 -2.31 10.19 -9.75
N ASP A 117 -3.49 9.84 -10.27
CA ASP A 117 -3.88 8.44 -10.48
C ASP A 117 -2.81 7.70 -11.29
N GLN A 118 -2.53 6.47 -10.87
CA GLN A 118 -1.73 5.52 -11.64
C GLN A 118 -2.60 4.33 -12.03
N SER A 119 -2.75 4.06 -13.31
CA SER A 119 -3.48 2.88 -13.79
C SER A 119 -2.56 1.91 -14.51
N PHE A 120 -2.76 0.61 -14.27
CA PHE A 120 -2.02 -0.49 -14.87
C PHE A 120 -2.99 -1.51 -15.44
N VAL A 121 -2.66 -2.08 -16.60
CA VAL A 121 -3.41 -3.20 -17.18
C VAL A 121 -2.67 -4.50 -16.86
N LEU A 122 -3.28 -5.31 -16.02
CA LEU A 122 -2.76 -6.61 -15.58
C LEU A 122 -3.26 -7.69 -16.53
N VAL A 123 -2.44 -8.12 -17.48
CA VAL A 123 -2.84 -9.02 -18.57
C VAL A 123 -2.56 -10.48 -18.21
N GLN A 124 -3.57 -11.35 -18.29
CA GLN A 124 -3.37 -12.80 -18.10
C GLN A 124 -2.35 -13.32 -19.12
N CYS A 125 -1.30 -13.99 -18.65
CA CYS A 125 -0.29 -14.54 -19.55
C CYS A 125 -0.89 -15.51 -20.56
N GLY A 126 -0.48 -15.39 -21.83
CA GLY A 126 -1.07 -16.11 -22.97
C GLY A 126 -2.27 -15.40 -23.61
N ALA A 127 -2.78 -14.31 -23.03
CA ALA A 127 -3.76 -13.44 -23.66
C ALA A 127 -3.06 -12.32 -24.47
N PRO A 128 -3.68 -11.80 -25.54
CA PRO A 128 -3.19 -10.63 -26.24
C PRO A 128 -3.32 -9.38 -25.35
N ILE A 129 -2.35 -8.48 -25.47
CA ILE A 129 -2.39 -7.18 -24.79
C ILE A 129 -3.52 -6.35 -25.41
N PRO A 130 -4.49 -5.82 -24.63
CA PRO A 130 -5.53 -4.95 -25.13
C PRO A 130 -4.95 -3.62 -25.63
N ASP A 131 -5.70 -2.92 -26.51
CA ASP A 131 -5.32 -1.58 -26.90
C ASP A 131 -5.47 -0.63 -25.69
N THR A 132 -4.36 -0.10 -25.21
CA THR A 132 -4.31 0.69 -23.97
C THR A 132 -3.17 1.69 -23.99
N ILE A 133 -3.37 2.82 -23.30
CA ILE A 133 -2.32 3.81 -23.01
C ILE A 133 -1.62 3.57 -21.67
N PHE A 134 -2.16 2.68 -20.85
CA PHE A 134 -1.59 2.39 -19.53
C PHE A 134 -0.46 1.36 -19.62
N PRO A 135 0.52 1.41 -18.73
CA PRO A 135 1.52 0.37 -18.59
C PRO A 135 0.87 -1.01 -18.39
N THR A 136 1.44 -2.02 -19.01
CA THR A 136 0.95 -3.40 -18.91
C THR A 136 1.87 -4.26 -18.05
N ILE A 137 1.27 -5.11 -17.23
CA ILE A 137 1.97 -6.12 -16.41
C ILE A 137 1.38 -7.48 -16.76
N THR A 138 2.22 -8.41 -17.16
CA THR A 138 1.79 -9.80 -17.38
C THR A 138 1.61 -10.50 -16.04
N ILE A 139 0.45 -11.12 -15.83
CA ILE A 139 0.12 -11.83 -14.59
C ILE A 139 -0.18 -13.32 -14.84
N PRO A 140 0.11 -14.20 -13.83
CA PRO A 140 0.76 -13.88 -12.55
C PRO A 140 2.22 -13.46 -12.74
N ILE A 141 2.71 -12.55 -11.88
CA ILE A 141 4.11 -12.09 -11.91
C ILE A 141 5.06 -13.20 -11.41
N GLU A 142 6.31 -13.16 -11.91
CA GLU A 142 7.37 -14.08 -11.49
C GLU A 142 8.45 -13.38 -10.64
N SER A 143 8.52 -12.05 -10.72
CA SER A 143 9.52 -11.26 -10.01
C SER A 143 8.97 -9.92 -9.54
N VAL A 144 9.28 -9.57 -8.28
CA VAL A 144 8.88 -8.30 -7.69
C VAL A 144 10.01 -7.70 -6.84
N PHE A 145 10.12 -6.38 -6.89
CA PHE A 145 10.96 -5.58 -6.00
C PHE A 145 10.08 -4.81 -5.03
N LEU A 146 10.38 -4.90 -3.73
CA LEU A 146 9.59 -4.35 -2.63
C LEU A 146 10.41 -3.30 -1.86
N SER A 147 9.91 -2.07 -1.76
CA SER A 147 10.62 -0.98 -1.07
C SER A 147 10.10 -0.69 0.35
N SER A 148 8.96 -1.25 0.76
CA SER A 148 8.41 -1.10 2.11
C SER A 148 8.25 -2.43 2.82
N THR A 149 8.49 -2.45 4.13
CA THR A 149 8.29 -3.66 4.94
C THR A 149 6.81 -4.05 5.04
N THR A 150 5.88 -3.10 4.97
CA THR A 150 4.43 -3.37 4.99
C THR A 150 3.93 -4.21 3.81
N GLN A 151 4.77 -4.40 2.77
CA GLN A 151 4.45 -5.22 1.60
C GLN A 151 4.69 -6.72 1.83
N TYR A 152 5.66 -7.09 2.69
CA TYR A 152 6.06 -8.50 2.91
C TYR A 152 4.94 -9.39 3.42
N PRO A 153 4.09 -8.97 4.37
CA PRO A 153 3.03 -9.82 4.90
C PRO A 153 2.10 -10.36 3.82
N SER A 154 1.81 -9.57 2.79
CA SER A 154 0.97 -10.02 1.67
C SER A 154 1.59 -11.19 0.91
N PHE A 155 2.90 -11.18 0.69
CA PHE A 155 3.61 -12.28 0.01
C PHE A 155 3.76 -13.52 0.90
N ILE A 156 3.89 -13.33 2.21
CA ILE A 156 3.95 -14.42 3.19
C ILE A 156 2.60 -15.16 3.21
N GLU A 157 1.52 -14.42 3.45
CA GLU A 157 0.17 -14.98 3.56
C GLU A 157 -0.31 -15.64 2.26
N LEU A 158 0.15 -15.15 1.11
CA LEU A 158 -0.13 -15.74 -0.19
C LEU A 158 0.84 -16.88 -0.59
N GLY A 159 1.79 -17.23 0.29
CA GLY A 159 2.78 -18.29 0.00
C GLY A 159 3.65 -17.97 -1.22
N SER A 160 3.91 -16.70 -1.48
CA SER A 160 4.55 -16.20 -2.71
C SER A 160 5.88 -15.50 -2.47
N VAL A 161 6.53 -15.75 -1.33
CA VAL A 161 7.84 -15.18 -0.94
C VAL A 161 8.90 -15.43 -2.00
N ALA A 162 8.86 -16.57 -2.71
CA ALA A 162 9.80 -16.90 -3.79
C ALA A 162 9.77 -15.91 -4.98
N LYS A 163 8.71 -15.11 -5.12
CA LYS A 163 8.58 -14.07 -6.14
C LYS A 163 9.36 -12.80 -5.79
N ILE A 164 9.74 -12.60 -4.54
CA ILE A 164 10.53 -11.45 -4.09
C ILE A 164 11.97 -11.62 -4.57
N LYS A 165 12.41 -10.75 -5.48
CA LYS A 165 13.76 -10.73 -6.06
C LYS A 165 14.55 -9.49 -5.66
N GLY A 166 13.88 -8.46 -5.12
CA GLY A 166 14.51 -7.26 -4.59
C GLY A 166 13.82 -6.76 -3.34
N ILE A 167 14.61 -6.25 -2.42
CA ILE A 167 14.16 -5.64 -1.17
C ILE A 167 14.75 -4.24 -1.03
N GLY A 168 14.02 -3.34 -0.36
CA GLY A 168 14.52 -1.99 -0.11
C GLY A 168 15.75 -2.02 0.79
N GLN A 169 15.57 -2.36 2.06
CA GLN A 169 16.64 -2.40 3.05
C GLN A 169 16.48 -3.62 3.95
N ALA A 170 17.51 -4.46 3.98
CA ALA A 170 17.52 -5.69 4.78
C ALA A 170 17.47 -5.42 6.30
N ALA A 171 18.00 -4.28 6.75
CA ALA A 171 18.07 -3.92 8.16
C ALA A 171 16.70 -3.72 8.83
N PHE A 172 15.65 -3.44 8.04
CA PHE A 172 14.29 -3.20 8.58
C PHE A 172 13.37 -4.42 8.51
N ILE A 173 13.86 -5.55 8.02
CA ILE A 173 13.04 -6.77 7.90
C ILE A 173 12.99 -7.48 9.26
N SER A 174 11.79 -7.65 9.80
CA SER A 174 11.54 -8.37 11.03
C SER A 174 11.22 -9.84 10.82
N SER A 175 10.52 -10.16 9.74
CA SER A 175 10.08 -11.52 9.40
C SER A 175 11.24 -12.47 9.17
N LYS A 176 11.29 -13.54 9.97
CA LYS A 176 12.25 -14.63 9.79
C LYS A 176 12.15 -15.27 8.40
N GLU A 177 10.95 -15.42 7.86
CA GLU A 177 10.73 -16.04 6.55
C GLU A 177 11.39 -15.21 5.42
N ILE A 178 11.21 -13.89 5.45
CA ILE A 178 11.85 -12.99 4.49
C ILE A 178 13.36 -12.96 4.69
N ILE A 179 13.84 -12.88 5.95
CA ILE A 179 15.27 -12.92 6.26
C ILE A 179 15.92 -14.21 5.72
N ASP A 180 15.28 -15.35 5.94
CA ASP A 180 15.80 -16.65 5.45
C ASP A 180 15.77 -16.71 3.92
N HIS A 181 14.71 -16.17 3.30
CA HIS A 181 14.62 -16.07 1.85
C HIS A 181 15.76 -15.22 1.26
N VAL A 182 16.01 -14.04 1.83
CA VAL A 182 17.09 -13.14 1.41
C VAL A 182 18.48 -13.80 1.55
N LYS A 183 18.70 -14.54 2.64
CA LYS A 183 19.99 -15.22 2.90
C LYS A 183 20.25 -16.41 1.96
N THR A 184 19.21 -17.10 1.52
CA THR A 184 19.32 -18.37 0.77
C THR A 184 19.13 -18.22 -0.73
N ASN A 185 18.67 -17.06 -1.20
CA ASN A 185 18.41 -16.80 -2.60
C ASN A 185 19.18 -15.54 -3.06
N GLU A 186 19.28 -15.37 -4.37
CA GLU A 186 19.87 -14.17 -4.97
C GLU A 186 18.85 -13.02 -4.94
N VAL A 187 18.58 -12.47 -3.75
CA VAL A 187 17.70 -11.31 -3.56
C VAL A 187 18.56 -10.05 -3.46
N VAL A 188 18.18 -9.03 -4.23
CA VAL A 188 18.94 -7.81 -4.35
C VAL A 188 18.46 -6.77 -3.34
N GLU A 189 19.37 -6.16 -2.59
CA GLU A 189 19.07 -4.95 -1.81
C GLU A 189 19.27 -3.72 -2.72
N PHE A 190 18.16 -3.04 -3.07
CA PHE A 190 18.19 -2.00 -4.09
C PHE A 190 18.05 -0.56 -3.56
N ALA A 191 17.78 -0.37 -2.26
CA ALA A 191 17.60 0.95 -1.66
C ALA A 191 18.47 1.13 -0.41
N ALA A 192 19.71 0.62 -0.44
CA ALA A 192 20.68 0.80 0.62
C ALA A 192 20.86 2.30 0.96
N ASN A 193 20.97 2.63 2.24
CA ASN A 193 21.11 4.01 2.72
C ASN A 193 20.00 4.98 2.24
N PHE A 194 18.78 4.48 2.02
CA PHE A 194 17.61 5.24 1.55
C PHE A 194 17.75 5.81 0.11
N GLU A 195 18.71 5.35 -0.67
CA GLU A 195 18.90 5.74 -2.07
C GLU A 195 18.54 4.57 -2.99
N VAL A 196 17.59 4.78 -3.91
CA VAL A 196 17.17 3.77 -4.88
C VAL A 196 18.25 3.56 -5.95
N GLY A 197 18.84 2.38 -5.97
CA GLY A 197 19.83 1.95 -6.97
C GLY A 197 19.19 1.64 -8.32
N THR A 198 18.92 2.64 -9.14
CA THR A 198 18.24 2.44 -10.42
C THR A 198 18.94 1.48 -11.35
N GLU A 199 20.27 1.43 -11.35
CA GLU A 199 21.08 0.54 -12.19
C GLU A 199 20.83 -0.93 -11.84
N VAL A 200 20.80 -1.24 -10.55
CA VAL A 200 20.53 -2.58 -10.03
C VAL A 200 19.12 -3.05 -10.40
N VAL A 201 18.14 -2.16 -10.31
CA VAL A 201 16.75 -2.49 -10.71
C VAL A 201 16.65 -2.74 -12.21
N ILE A 202 17.32 -1.90 -13.04
CA ILE A 202 17.34 -2.05 -14.50
C ILE A 202 18.01 -3.38 -14.90
N GLU A 203 19.14 -3.72 -14.28
CA GLU A 203 19.87 -4.98 -14.57
C GLU A 203 19.03 -6.20 -14.17
N SER A 204 18.33 -6.13 -13.07
CA SER A 204 17.46 -7.22 -12.58
C SER A 204 16.16 -7.35 -13.38
N ASN A 205 15.68 -6.29 -13.99
CA ASN A 205 14.47 -6.21 -14.81
C ASN A 205 13.26 -6.93 -14.20
N PRO A 206 12.77 -6.53 -13.01
CA PRO A 206 11.61 -7.17 -12.38
C PRO A 206 10.33 -6.93 -13.18
N ASP A 207 9.36 -7.83 -13.06
CA ASP A 207 8.03 -7.65 -13.65
C ASP A 207 7.33 -6.39 -13.10
N VAL A 208 7.58 -6.09 -11.83
CA VAL A 208 7.05 -4.90 -11.14
C VAL A 208 7.93 -4.50 -9.95
N LEU A 209 8.02 -3.20 -9.71
CA LEU A 209 8.52 -2.63 -8.46
C LEU A 209 7.36 -2.02 -7.70
N MET A 210 7.19 -2.38 -6.43
CA MET A 210 6.24 -1.75 -5.52
C MET A 210 6.99 -0.72 -4.68
N SER A 211 6.75 0.57 -4.93
CA SER A 211 7.40 1.66 -4.20
C SER A 211 6.80 1.82 -2.79
N ASN A 212 7.38 2.70 -1.99
CA ASN A 212 6.82 3.09 -0.68
C ASN A 212 5.80 4.24 -0.77
N GLY A 213 5.41 4.64 -1.99
CA GLY A 213 4.45 5.72 -2.24
C GLY A 213 5.00 7.14 -2.11
N PHE A 214 6.25 7.31 -1.68
CA PHE A 214 6.89 8.64 -1.66
C PHE A 214 7.42 9.00 -3.04
N SER A 215 7.36 10.31 -3.36
CA SER A 215 7.89 10.82 -4.61
C SER A 215 9.43 10.70 -4.62
N ASP A 216 9.96 9.95 -5.58
CA ASP A 216 11.39 9.81 -5.83
C ASP A 216 11.65 9.86 -7.34
N PRO A 217 12.59 10.71 -7.81
CA PRO A 217 12.98 10.77 -9.22
C PRO A 217 13.46 9.43 -9.79
N ALA A 218 14.02 8.55 -8.95
CA ALA A 218 14.43 7.21 -9.35
C ALA A 218 13.26 6.36 -9.84
N TYR A 219 12.13 6.38 -9.15
CA TYR A 219 10.92 5.65 -9.56
C TYR A 219 10.37 6.19 -10.89
N THR A 220 10.38 7.51 -11.08
CA THR A 220 9.99 8.12 -12.36
C THR A 220 10.91 7.67 -13.50
N LYS A 221 12.23 7.62 -13.27
CA LYS A 221 13.20 7.13 -14.24
C LYS A 221 12.97 5.66 -14.61
N LEU A 222 12.71 4.80 -13.62
CA LEU A 222 12.42 3.39 -13.84
C LEU A 222 11.16 3.18 -14.69
N ALA A 223 10.09 3.91 -14.38
CA ALA A 223 8.84 3.88 -15.15
C ALA A 223 9.05 4.32 -16.63
N GLN A 224 9.87 5.36 -16.86
CA GLN A 224 10.25 5.79 -18.22
C GLN A 224 11.06 4.73 -19.00
N LEU A 225 11.71 3.81 -18.30
CA LEU A 225 12.44 2.67 -18.87
C LEU A 225 11.57 1.40 -18.97
N ASN A 226 10.25 1.54 -18.87
CA ASN A 226 9.26 0.48 -18.95
C ASN A 226 9.35 -0.58 -17.82
N ILE A 227 9.90 -0.24 -16.67
CA ILE A 227 9.74 -1.03 -15.45
C ILE A 227 8.51 -0.49 -14.72
N PRO A 228 7.42 -1.27 -14.61
CA PRO A 228 6.22 -0.81 -13.92
C PRO A 228 6.53 -0.52 -12.45
N VAL A 229 6.15 0.68 -11.96
CA VAL A 229 6.31 1.10 -10.57
C VAL A 229 4.95 1.38 -9.99
N ILE A 230 4.48 0.53 -9.09
CA ILE A 230 3.21 0.69 -8.38
C ILE A 230 3.48 1.42 -7.06
N ASN A 231 2.81 2.54 -6.84
CA ASN A 231 2.88 3.26 -5.57
C ASN A 231 2.07 2.52 -4.51
N TRP A 232 2.76 2.01 -3.49
CA TRP A 232 2.12 1.40 -2.33
C TRP A 232 1.88 2.45 -1.27
N MET A 233 0.62 2.82 -1.03
CA MET A 233 0.23 3.94 -0.16
C MET A 233 -0.73 3.51 0.95
N ASP A 234 -0.57 2.30 1.48
CA ASP A 234 -1.38 1.77 2.59
C ASP A 234 -1.40 2.69 3.81
N TRP A 235 -0.32 3.40 4.04
CA TRP A 235 -0.16 4.34 5.15
C TRP A 235 -1.04 5.60 5.06
N GLN A 236 -1.63 5.88 3.89
CA GLN A 236 -2.58 6.99 3.71
C GLN A 236 -4.05 6.59 3.98
N GLU A 237 -4.32 5.31 4.16
CA GLU A 237 -5.66 4.86 4.54
C GLU A 237 -6.02 5.39 5.94
N THR A 238 -7.27 5.83 6.07
CA THR A 238 -7.80 6.34 7.34
C THR A 238 -8.43 5.26 8.21
N SER A 239 -8.63 4.06 7.67
CA SER A 239 -9.12 2.91 8.42
C SER A 239 -8.08 1.79 8.50
N ALA A 240 -8.04 1.09 9.63
CA ALA A 240 -7.12 -0.03 9.83
C ALA A 240 -7.42 -1.20 8.88
N LEU A 241 -8.71 -1.49 8.62
CA LEU A 241 -9.11 -2.50 7.64
C LEU A 241 -8.76 -2.10 6.21
N GLY A 242 -8.84 -0.80 5.87
CA GLY A 242 -8.40 -0.30 4.56
C GLY A 242 -6.91 -0.58 4.32
N ARG A 243 -6.06 -0.38 5.33
CA ARG A 243 -4.63 -0.72 5.23
C ARG A 243 -4.41 -2.21 4.95
N ALA A 244 -5.08 -3.09 5.67
CA ALA A 244 -4.98 -4.54 5.49
C ALA A 244 -5.46 -4.97 4.08
N GLU A 245 -6.46 -4.28 3.54
CA GLU A 245 -7.05 -4.61 2.23
C GLU A 245 -6.09 -4.33 1.05
N TRP A 246 -5.01 -3.58 1.24
CA TRP A 246 -3.95 -3.42 0.23
C TRP A 246 -3.32 -4.75 -0.21
N MET A 247 -3.49 -5.81 0.56
CA MET A 247 -3.16 -7.18 0.14
C MET A 247 -3.82 -7.57 -1.19
N LEU A 248 -4.97 -6.96 -1.56
CA LEU A 248 -5.63 -7.20 -2.84
C LEU A 248 -4.79 -6.70 -4.03
N VAL A 249 -3.98 -5.67 -3.87
CA VAL A 249 -3.03 -5.23 -4.90
C VAL A 249 -2.05 -6.36 -5.20
N THR A 250 -1.43 -6.93 -4.16
CA THR A 250 -0.51 -8.07 -4.30
C THR A 250 -1.20 -9.28 -4.93
N SER A 251 -2.38 -9.64 -4.42
CA SER A 251 -3.08 -10.82 -4.93
C SER A 251 -3.58 -10.65 -6.36
N SER A 252 -3.88 -9.42 -6.80
CA SER A 252 -4.25 -9.14 -8.20
C SER A 252 -3.11 -9.38 -9.18
N LEU A 253 -1.87 -9.13 -8.73
CA LEU A 253 -0.64 -9.42 -9.49
C LEU A 253 -0.33 -10.93 -9.55
N LEU A 254 -0.81 -11.70 -8.57
CA LEU A 254 -0.54 -13.13 -8.41
C LEU A 254 -1.73 -14.03 -8.83
N ASN A 255 -2.87 -13.45 -9.21
CA ASN A 255 -4.13 -14.18 -9.44
C ASN A 255 -4.63 -14.97 -8.21
N GLN A 256 -4.34 -14.48 -7.00
CA GLN A 256 -4.66 -15.16 -5.73
C GLN A 256 -5.79 -14.45 -4.94
N GLU A 257 -6.73 -13.81 -5.62
CA GLU A 257 -7.79 -13.01 -5.01
C GLU A 257 -8.68 -13.82 -4.06
N LEU A 258 -8.90 -15.10 -4.35
CA LEU A 258 -9.67 -15.96 -3.46
C LEU A 258 -9.01 -16.09 -2.07
N THR A 259 -7.68 -16.33 -2.05
CA THR A 259 -6.91 -16.49 -0.82
C THR A 259 -6.91 -15.20 -0.01
N SER A 260 -6.62 -14.06 -0.65
CA SER A 260 -6.61 -12.76 0.03
C SER A 260 -8.00 -12.38 0.55
N ARG A 261 -9.06 -12.62 -0.20
CA ARG A 261 -10.45 -12.37 0.25
C ARG A 261 -10.81 -13.18 1.50
N VAL A 262 -10.44 -14.47 1.56
CA VAL A 262 -10.67 -15.29 2.74
C VAL A 262 -9.91 -14.74 3.95
N PHE A 263 -8.64 -14.34 3.76
CA PHE A 263 -7.80 -13.77 4.80
C PHE A 263 -8.36 -12.43 5.31
N ILE A 264 -8.68 -11.49 4.41
CA ILE A 264 -9.22 -10.17 4.76
C ILE A 264 -10.56 -10.30 5.46
N ASN A 265 -11.47 -11.17 4.97
CA ASN A 265 -12.77 -11.39 5.62
C ASN A 265 -12.62 -11.96 7.03
N THR A 266 -11.62 -12.81 7.26
CA THR A 266 -11.34 -13.35 8.61
C THR A 266 -10.86 -12.23 9.54
N ILE A 267 -9.94 -11.38 9.07
CA ILE A 267 -9.44 -10.24 9.84
C ILE A 267 -10.57 -9.25 10.14
N ALA A 268 -11.39 -8.91 9.14
CA ALA A 268 -12.49 -7.98 9.30
C ALA A 268 -13.51 -8.49 10.34
N LYS A 269 -13.84 -9.77 10.27
CA LYS A 269 -14.73 -10.40 11.25
C LYS A 269 -14.15 -10.34 12.68
N ASN A 270 -12.87 -10.70 12.85
CA ASN A 270 -12.21 -10.63 14.14
C ASN A 270 -12.17 -9.19 14.67
N TYR A 271 -11.86 -8.24 13.79
CA TYR A 271 -11.82 -6.81 14.12
C TYR A 271 -13.18 -6.30 14.60
N GLU A 272 -14.26 -6.63 13.90
CA GLU A 272 -15.63 -6.29 14.27
C GLU A 272 -16.02 -6.90 15.63
N GLU A 273 -15.73 -8.19 15.86
CA GLU A 273 -15.97 -8.87 17.14
C GLU A 273 -15.23 -8.19 18.31
N ILE A 274 -13.97 -7.77 18.10
CA ILE A 274 -13.18 -7.08 19.13
C ILE A 274 -13.73 -5.66 19.37
N THR A 275 -14.16 -4.94 18.34
CA THR A 275 -14.82 -3.64 18.47
C THR A 275 -16.12 -3.76 19.29
N GLU A 276 -16.94 -4.79 19.04
CA GLU A 276 -18.14 -5.07 19.81
C GLU A 276 -17.84 -5.40 21.30
N ILE A 277 -16.72 -6.08 21.56
CA ILE A 277 -16.25 -6.35 22.93
C ILE A 277 -15.84 -5.03 23.59
N ALA A 278 -15.05 -4.20 22.92
CA ALA A 278 -14.58 -2.92 23.43
C ALA A 278 -15.74 -1.96 23.76
N ALA A 279 -16.80 -1.98 22.95
CA ALA A 279 -17.99 -1.16 23.17
C ALA A 279 -18.75 -1.48 24.48
N GLN A 280 -18.46 -2.64 25.13
CA GLN A 280 -19.04 -2.98 26.42
C GLN A 280 -18.35 -2.32 27.60
N ALA A 281 -17.13 -1.79 27.39
CA ALA A 281 -16.41 -1.05 28.41
C ALA A 281 -17.03 0.32 28.68
N ARG A 282 -16.70 0.90 29.84
CA ARG A 282 -16.92 2.34 30.02
C ARG A 282 -15.94 3.12 29.18
N SER A 283 -16.43 4.14 28.47
CA SER A 283 -15.60 5.04 27.66
C SER A 283 -15.08 6.18 28.57
N ASP A 284 -14.17 5.85 29.46
CA ASP A 284 -13.57 6.82 30.42
C ASP A 284 -12.03 6.79 30.40
N VAL A 285 -11.43 5.99 29.52
CA VAL A 285 -9.97 5.90 29.36
C VAL A 285 -9.51 6.89 28.28
N VAL A 286 -8.65 7.82 28.67
CA VAL A 286 -8.08 8.83 27.77
C VAL A 286 -6.63 8.44 27.41
N ALA A 287 -6.33 8.44 26.12
CA ALA A 287 -4.97 8.18 25.63
C ALA A 287 -4.26 9.42 25.11
N LEU A 288 -3.01 9.58 25.52
CA LEU A 288 -1.96 10.26 24.78
C LEU A 288 -1.34 9.24 23.80
N ALA A 289 -1.15 9.59 22.53
CA ALA A 289 -0.47 8.73 21.57
C ALA A 289 0.56 9.52 20.75
N GLY A 290 1.69 8.87 20.48
CA GLY A 290 2.78 9.46 19.70
C GLY A 290 4.11 9.48 20.43
N SER A 291 5.14 9.98 19.76
CA SER A 291 6.52 9.99 20.28
C SER A 291 7.28 11.26 19.89
N ALA A 292 8.26 11.62 20.71
CA ALA A 292 9.17 12.71 20.43
C ALA A 292 10.36 12.24 19.58
N PHE A 293 10.71 13.05 18.57
CA PHE A 293 11.90 12.88 17.77
C PHE A 293 12.53 14.23 17.44
N GLN A 294 13.80 14.41 17.78
CA GLN A 294 14.56 15.65 17.55
C GLN A 294 13.85 16.93 18.06
N GLY A 295 13.19 16.84 19.23
CA GLY A 295 12.52 17.98 19.87
C GLY A 295 11.11 18.30 19.36
N THR A 296 10.59 17.54 18.40
CA THR A 296 9.20 17.62 17.91
C THR A 296 8.45 16.37 18.37
N PHE A 297 7.25 16.52 18.90
CA PHE A 297 6.38 15.41 19.21
C PHE A 297 5.45 15.14 18.01
N TYR A 298 5.48 13.91 17.54
CA TYR A 298 4.68 13.42 16.41
C TYR A 298 3.49 12.66 16.98
N ALA A 299 2.32 13.28 16.93
CA ALA A 299 1.07 12.68 17.36
C ALA A 299 0.20 12.32 16.14
N PRO A 300 -0.57 11.22 16.16
CA PRO A 300 -1.55 10.94 15.11
C PRO A 300 -2.61 12.07 15.01
N GLY A 301 -2.95 12.51 13.81
CA GLY A 301 -4.09 13.41 13.62
C GLY A 301 -5.42 12.72 13.97
N GLY A 302 -6.44 13.50 14.36
CA GLY A 302 -7.71 12.98 14.84
C GLY A 302 -8.53 12.21 13.80
N ALA A 303 -8.26 12.42 12.51
CA ALA A 303 -8.87 11.66 11.42
C ALA A 303 -7.95 10.54 10.86
N SER A 304 -6.80 10.27 11.48
CA SER A 304 -5.87 9.22 11.08
C SER A 304 -6.39 7.81 11.40
N TYR A 305 -5.78 6.80 10.77
CA TYR A 305 -6.11 5.40 11.08
C TYR A 305 -5.81 5.04 12.55
N VAL A 306 -4.79 5.65 13.17
CA VAL A 306 -4.46 5.40 14.59
C VAL A 306 -5.54 5.97 15.50
N ALA A 307 -6.02 7.19 15.22
CA ALA A 307 -7.10 7.79 16.00
C ALA A 307 -8.41 6.99 15.85
N ASN A 308 -8.71 6.50 14.64
CA ASN A 308 -9.85 5.63 14.41
C ASN A 308 -9.70 4.28 15.14
N LEU A 309 -8.50 3.69 15.15
CA LEU A 309 -8.21 2.46 15.87
C LEU A 309 -8.40 2.62 17.40
N LEU A 310 -7.93 3.74 17.98
CA LEU A 310 -8.17 4.07 19.39
C LEU A 310 -9.67 4.22 19.69
N LYS A 311 -10.41 4.87 18.79
CA LYS A 311 -11.87 4.99 18.91
C LYS A 311 -12.55 3.62 18.86
N ASP A 312 -12.15 2.73 17.96
CA ASP A 312 -12.69 1.38 17.84
C ASP A 312 -12.33 0.51 19.05
N ALA A 313 -11.20 0.80 19.73
CA ALA A 313 -10.84 0.24 21.03
C ALA A 313 -11.61 0.86 22.21
N ASN A 314 -12.56 1.77 21.97
CA ASN A 314 -13.30 2.54 22.99
C ASN A 314 -12.37 3.35 23.92
N ILE A 315 -11.35 3.98 23.34
CA ILE A 315 -10.38 4.85 23.99
C ILE A 315 -10.60 6.27 23.49
N GLU A 316 -10.76 7.24 24.39
CA GLU A 316 -10.77 8.64 24.04
C GLU A 316 -9.34 9.11 23.74
N TYR A 317 -9.15 9.86 22.65
CA TYR A 317 -7.83 10.33 22.23
C TYR A 317 -7.74 11.85 22.37
N VAL A 318 -6.67 12.34 23.00
CA VAL A 318 -6.46 13.77 23.31
C VAL A 318 -6.72 14.68 22.11
N TRP A 319 -6.24 14.32 20.91
CA TRP A 319 -6.41 15.11 19.69
C TRP A 319 -7.44 14.54 18.71
N SER A 320 -8.41 13.77 19.19
CA SER A 320 -9.47 13.15 18.37
C SER A 320 -10.28 14.11 17.54
N GLN A 321 -10.32 15.40 17.90
CA GLN A 321 -11.12 16.42 17.21
C GLN A 321 -10.37 17.16 16.10
N THR A 322 -9.08 16.87 15.87
CA THR A 322 -8.34 17.49 14.78
C THR A 322 -8.74 16.85 13.43
N PRO A 323 -8.81 17.61 12.33
CA PRO A 323 -9.22 17.09 11.03
C PRO A 323 -8.09 16.35 10.28
N ASP A 324 -6.89 16.36 10.82
CA ASP A 324 -5.69 15.86 10.16
C ASP A 324 -5.73 14.32 10.05
N THR A 325 -5.40 13.81 8.88
CA THR A 325 -5.25 12.36 8.62
C THR A 325 -3.80 11.87 8.79
N GLY A 326 -2.84 12.79 8.77
CA GLY A 326 -1.41 12.54 8.99
C GLY A 326 -0.97 12.79 10.42
N SER A 327 0.31 13.12 10.62
CA SER A 327 0.86 13.46 11.93
C SER A 327 0.69 14.93 12.26
N LEU A 328 0.34 15.22 13.51
CA LEU A 328 0.48 16.53 14.13
C LEU A 328 1.94 16.72 14.56
N TYR A 329 2.44 17.95 14.44
CA TYR A 329 3.79 18.35 14.84
C TYR A 329 3.67 19.29 16.01
N LEU A 330 3.89 18.79 17.22
CA LEU A 330 3.63 19.51 18.46
C LEU A 330 4.94 19.78 19.22
N ASP A 331 4.97 20.89 19.95
CA ASP A 331 5.99 21.11 20.96
C ASP A 331 5.60 20.40 22.27
N LEU A 332 6.60 20.12 23.11
CA LEU A 332 6.36 19.40 24.36
C LEU A 332 5.45 20.15 25.34
N GLU A 333 5.45 21.49 25.30
CA GLU A 333 4.60 22.29 26.19
C GLU A 333 3.12 22.08 25.86
N SER A 334 2.78 22.06 24.57
CA SER A 334 1.43 21.73 24.10
C SER A 334 1.05 20.29 24.49
N VAL A 335 1.96 19.33 24.33
CA VAL A 335 1.73 17.94 24.71
C VAL A 335 1.43 17.79 26.20
N ILE A 336 2.22 18.46 27.07
CA ILE A 336 1.99 18.45 28.52
C ILE A 336 0.66 19.13 28.84
N ALA A 337 0.39 20.31 28.27
CA ALA A 337 -0.82 21.07 28.59
C ALA A 337 -2.10 20.31 28.23
N GLU A 338 -2.13 19.62 27.09
CA GLU A 338 -3.31 18.92 26.60
C GLU A 338 -3.38 17.47 27.08
N GLY A 339 -2.22 16.80 27.24
CA GLY A 339 -2.13 15.39 27.61
C GLY A 339 -1.96 15.11 29.12
N VAL A 340 -1.94 16.16 29.98
CA VAL A 340 -1.64 16.01 31.41
C VAL A 340 -2.52 15.01 32.15
N THR A 341 -3.80 14.90 31.75
CA THR A 341 -4.80 14.02 32.37
C THR A 341 -4.98 12.68 31.65
N ALA A 342 -4.19 12.41 30.60
CA ALA A 342 -4.29 11.13 29.90
C ALA A 342 -3.92 9.97 30.81
N ASP A 343 -4.77 8.94 30.87
CA ASP A 343 -4.60 7.75 31.69
C ASP A 343 -3.48 6.84 31.17
N ILE A 344 -3.34 6.79 29.83
CA ILE A 344 -2.36 5.95 29.16
C ILE A 344 -1.56 6.74 28.12
N TRP A 345 -0.31 6.36 27.90
CA TRP A 345 0.52 6.86 26.81
C TRP A 345 0.84 5.69 25.86
N ILE A 346 0.31 5.76 24.63
CA ILE A 346 0.48 4.76 23.57
C ILE A 346 1.54 5.24 22.57
N ASN A 347 2.34 4.32 22.04
CA ASN A 347 3.42 4.61 21.08
C ASN A 347 4.48 5.57 21.65
N ALA A 348 4.83 5.37 22.91
CA ALA A 348 5.98 6.05 23.51
C ALA A 348 7.26 5.77 22.69
N PRO A 349 8.30 6.63 22.80
CA PRO A 349 9.53 6.50 22.03
C PRO A 349 10.14 5.09 22.10
N THR A 350 10.41 4.48 20.96
CA THR A 350 10.88 3.08 20.86
C THR A 350 12.30 2.87 21.38
N GLN A 351 13.07 3.93 21.54
CA GLN A 351 14.40 3.90 22.15
C GLN A 351 14.36 3.80 23.67
N TRP A 352 13.22 4.09 24.32
CA TRP A 352 13.11 3.94 25.77
C TRP A 352 12.89 2.48 26.14
N THR A 353 13.70 2.01 27.08
CA THR A 353 13.54 0.70 27.72
C THR A 353 12.91 0.81 29.10
N THR A 354 12.94 2.02 29.69
CA THR A 354 12.33 2.37 30.98
C THR A 354 11.72 3.77 30.96
N ILE A 355 10.80 4.04 31.88
CA ILE A 355 10.24 5.40 32.07
C ILE A 355 11.33 6.35 32.59
N GLU A 356 12.31 5.85 33.39
CA GLU A 356 13.42 6.67 33.89
C GLU A 356 14.29 7.24 32.76
N GLU A 357 14.46 6.53 31.64
CA GLU A 357 15.16 7.05 30.46
C GLU A 357 14.40 8.25 29.86
N GLY A 358 13.09 8.16 29.74
CA GLY A 358 12.26 9.30 29.28
C GLY A 358 12.34 10.50 30.20
N LEU A 359 12.27 10.29 31.51
CA LEU A 359 12.42 11.35 32.52
C LEU A 359 13.83 11.98 32.52
N SER A 360 14.85 11.20 32.16
CA SER A 360 16.22 11.69 32.01
C SER A 360 16.39 12.52 30.74
N GLU A 361 15.67 12.20 29.68
CA GLU A 361 15.64 12.98 28.44
C GLU A 361 14.93 14.32 28.65
N ASP A 362 13.72 14.31 29.23
CA ASP A 362 13.02 15.52 29.63
C ASP A 362 12.16 15.29 30.91
N PRO A 363 12.53 15.91 32.05
CA PRO A 363 11.82 15.75 33.33
C PRO A 363 10.33 16.17 33.27
N ARG A 364 9.93 17.00 32.30
CA ARG A 364 8.55 17.48 32.17
C ARG A 364 7.57 16.33 31.83
N TYR A 365 8.04 15.24 31.25
CA TYR A 365 7.20 14.05 31.09
C TYR A 365 6.62 13.54 32.41
N GLY A 366 7.28 13.82 33.53
CA GLY A 366 6.78 13.50 34.89
C GLY A 366 5.52 14.26 35.31
N GLU A 367 5.08 15.27 34.55
CA GLU A 367 3.82 15.96 34.79
C GLU A 367 2.60 15.17 34.26
N LEU A 368 2.80 14.29 33.26
CA LEU A 368 1.76 13.44 32.68
C LEU A 368 1.26 12.40 33.70
N GLU A 369 -0.05 12.24 33.79
CA GLU A 369 -0.67 11.26 34.69
C GLU A 369 -0.33 9.83 34.29
N SER A 370 -0.28 9.53 33.00
CA SER A 370 0.17 8.23 32.47
C SER A 370 1.57 7.85 32.92
N VAL A 371 2.49 8.81 33.00
CA VAL A 371 3.86 8.58 33.49
C VAL A 371 3.87 8.36 35.02
N LYS A 372 3.13 9.16 35.80
CA LYS A 372 3.00 8.99 37.27
C LYS A 372 2.42 7.64 37.63
N GLN A 373 1.48 7.14 36.85
CA GLN A 373 0.84 5.83 37.03
C GLN A 373 1.63 4.68 36.40
N SER A 374 2.75 4.97 35.76
CA SER A 374 3.56 3.97 35.03
C SER A 374 2.79 3.29 33.89
N ASN A 375 1.84 4.00 33.29
CA ASN A 375 0.97 3.49 32.24
C ASN A 375 1.43 3.98 30.86
N VAL A 376 2.68 3.66 30.52
CA VAL A 376 3.38 4.06 29.28
C VAL A 376 3.70 2.81 28.48
N TRP A 377 3.31 2.80 27.21
CA TRP A 377 3.35 1.64 26.34
C TRP A 377 4.12 1.93 25.06
N THR A 378 4.98 1.00 24.66
CA THR A 378 5.71 1.00 23.41
C THR A 378 5.40 -0.28 22.63
N HIS A 379 5.53 -0.25 21.29
CA HIS A 379 5.24 -1.40 20.43
C HIS A 379 6.49 -2.27 20.14
N THR A 380 7.46 -2.27 21.02
CA THR A 380 8.77 -2.92 20.83
C THR A 380 8.86 -4.35 21.37
N LEU A 381 7.71 -5.03 21.59
CA LEU A 381 7.71 -6.41 22.10
C LEU A 381 8.37 -7.40 21.11
N LEU A 382 8.21 -7.17 19.82
CA LEU A 382 8.76 -8.02 18.76
C LEU A 382 9.81 -7.27 17.92
N VAL A 383 10.88 -6.84 18.57
CA VAL A 383 12.06 -6.30 17.90
C VAL A 383 13.11 -7.41 17.78
N ASN A 384 13.63 -7.64 16.57
CA ASN A 384 14.64 -8.66 16.34
C ASN A 384 16.06 -8.20 16.76
N GLU A 385 17.06 -9.11 16.67
CA GLU A 385 18.44 -8.82 17.05
C GLU A 385 19.09 -7.68 16.25
N GLN A 386 18.59 -7.38 15.05
CA GLN A 386 19.05 -6.28 14.18
C GLN A 386 18.36 -4.94 14.49
N GLY A 387 17.36 -4.96 15.39
CA GLY A 387 16.58 -3.77 15.75
C GLY A 387 15.37 -3.52 14.84
N ALA A 388 15.04 -4.43 13.92
CA ALA A 388 13.84 -4.33 13.12
C ALA A 388 12.61 -4.71 13.95
N ASP A 389 11.59 -3.87 13.88
CA ASP A 389 10.37 -3.94 14.67
C ASP A 389 9.21 -4.48 13.83
N ASP A 390 8.65 -5.60 14.26
CA ASP A 390 7.55 -6.30 13.57
C ASP A 390 6.26 -5.47 13.50
N TYR A 391 6.07 -4.51 14.40
CA TYR A 391 4.96 -3.58 14.34
C TYR A 391 4.91 -2.82 13.00
N PHE A 392 6.05 -2.32 12.53
CA PHE A 392 6.13 -1.61 11.25
C PHE A 392 6.01 -2.52 10.02
N GLU A 393 6.24 -3.82 10.18
CA GLU A 393 6.09 -4.77 9.10
C GLU A 393 4.67 -5.34 9.04
N ARG A 394 4.16 -5.90 10.16
CA ARG A 394 2.97 -6.76 10.17
C ARG A 394 1.70 -6.12 10.72
N ALA A 395 1.78 -5.10 11.59
CA ALA A 395 0.58 -4.56 12.25
C ALA A 395 -0.43 -3.95 11.25
N ALA A 396 0.05 -3.40 10.13
CA ALA A 396 -0.83 -2.88 9.07
C ALA A 396 -1.71 -3.96 8.42
N SER A 397 -1.20 -5.19 8.31
CA SER A 397 -1.92 -6.34 7.74
C SER A 397 -2.77 -7.11 8.76
N ARG A 398 -2.58 -6.87 10.06
CA ARG A 398 -3.29 -7.55 11.16
C ARG A 398 -3.91 -6.56 12.16
N PRO A 399 -4.79 -5.67 11.65
CA PRO A 399 -5.46 -4.69 12.52
C PRO A 399 -6.34 -5.34 13.60
N ASP A 400 -6.79 -6.57 13.42
CA ASP A 400 -7.51 -7.36 14.40
C ASP A 400 -6.65 -7.60 15.66
N LEU A 401 -5.41 -8.03 15.49
CA LEU A 401 -4.48 -8.24 16.61
C LEU A 401 -4.06 -6.91 17.25
N LEU A 402 -3.86 -5.88 16.42
CA LEU A 402 -3.49 -4.55 16.92
C LEU A 402 -4.61 -3.93 17.76
N LEU A 403 -5.86 -4.07 17.33
CA LEU A 403 -7.02 -3.66 18.09
C LEU A 403 -7.12 -4.42 19.41
N ALA A 404 -6.88 -5.75 19.39
CA ALA A 404 -6.90 -6.57 20.58
C ALA A 404 -5.86 -6.13 21.63
N ASP A 405 -4.64 -5.74 21.20
CA ASP A 405 -3.62 -5.17 22.08
C ASP A 405 -4.12 -3.88 22.73
N LEU A 406 -4.70 -2.95 21.95
CA LEU A 406 -5.20 -1.68 22.46
C LEU A 406 -6.36 -1.86 23.43
N VAL A 407 -7.31 -2.76 23.11
CA VAL A 407 -8.42 -3.09 24.02
C VAL A 407 -7.88 -3.68 25.33
N LYS A 408 -6.88 -4.55 25.27
CA LYS A 408 -6.26 -5.12 26.47
C LYS A 408 -5.53 -4.07 27.30
N ILE A 409 -4.89 -3.09 26.68
CA ILE A 409 -4.23 -1.99 27.40
C ILE A 409 -5.26 -1.17 28.18
N ALA A 410 -6.35 -0.77 27.52
CA ALA A 410 -7.34 0.12 28.12
C ALA A 410 -8.38 -0.62 28.99
N HIS A 411 -8.74 -1.83 28.61
CA HIS A 411 -9.84 -2.62 29.19
C HIS A 411 -9.37 -4.06 29.47
N PRO A 412 -8.38 -4.30 30.35
CA PRO A 412 -7.73 -5.60 30.50
C PRO A 412 -8.69 -6.73 30.85
N ASP A 413 -9.77 -6.43 31.58
CA ASP A 413 -10.77 -7.42 31.99
C ASP A 413 -11.59 -7.98 30.81
N LEU A 414 -11.68 -7.27 29.69
CA LEU A 414 -12.39 -7.71 28.50
C LEU A 414 -11.53 -8.63 27.61
N MET A 415 -10.21 -8.57 27.72
CA MET A 415 -9.26 -9.29 26.88
C MET A 415 -8.27 -10.13 27.69
N ASN A 416 -8.75 -10.78 28.77
CA ASN A 416 -7.91 -11.55 29.70
C ASN A 416 -7.04 -12.61 29.02
N GLU A 417 -7.61 -13.36 28.06
CA GLU A 417 -6.91 -14.46 27.38
C GLU A 417 -5.98 -13.97 26.26
N HIS A 418 -6.16 -12.73 25.78
CA HIS A 418 -5.29 -12.17 24.74
C HIS A 418 -3.87 -12.00 25.27
N LYS A 419 -2.86 -12.36 24.47
CA LYS A 419 -1.45 -12.08 24.71
C LYS A 419 -1.04 -10.93 23.81
N PHE A 420 -0.33 -9.96 24.39
CA PHE A 420 0.17 -8.85 23.58
C PHE A 420 0.96 -9.37 22.38
N GLU A 421 0.67 -8.81 21.23
CA GLU A 421 1.39 -9.10 20.01
C GLU A 421 2.57 -8.16 19.84
N TRP A 422 2.36 -6.85 19.97
CA TRP A 422 3.40 -5.84 19.76
C TRP A 422 3.68 -4.96 20.97
N TYR A 423 2.67 -4.73 21.81
CA TYR A 423 2.82 -3.78 22.91
C TYR A 423 3.45 -4.38 24.14
N GLN A 424 4.30 -3.58 24.78
CA GLN A 424 4.79 -3.83 26.13
C GLN A 424 4.73 -2.55 26.95
N GLN A 425 4.42 -2.72 28.24
CA GLN A 425 4.45 -1.62 29.20
C GLN A 425 5.90 -1.35 29.61
N LEU A 426 6.30 -0.06 29.58
CA LEU A 426 7.63 0.31 30.04
C LEU A 426 7.73 0.17 31.57
N PRO A 427 8.76 -0.53 32.09
CA PRO A 427 9.04 -0.55 33.53
C PRO A 427 9.53 0.82 33.98
N ASN A 428 9.38 1.11 35.28
CA ASN A 428 9.88 2.35 35.85
C ASN A 428 11.40 2.49 35.76
N LYS A 429 12.12 1.35 35.99
CA LYS A 429 13.61 1.22 36.06
C LYS A 429 14.06 -0.02 35.33
#